data_1b703d2fcad0374f6c30628498636000
#
_entry.id   1b703d2fcad0374f6c30628498636000
#
_cell.length_a   1.000
_cell.length_b   1.000
_cell.length_c   1.000
_cell.angle_alpha   90.00
_cell.angle_beta   90.00
_cell.angle_gamma   90.00
#
_symmetry.space_group_name_H-M   'P 1'
#
loop_
_entity.id
_entity.type
_entity.pdbx_description
1 polymer ?
#
loop_
_entity_poly.entity_id
_entity_poly.type
_entity_poly.pdbx_seq_one_letter_code
_entity_poly.pdbx_strand_id
1 'polypeptide(L)'
;MNKLKALLGFDPKTMKVKTELVAGMTTFLTMCYILAVNPTILSTTGMDKGALFTSTAIASAIATLLLAFMAKLPFAQAPSMGLNAFFAFTLCQAMGLTWQQALAVLLIEGIIFLAITFLNIRDKILECIPENLRFAISAGIGMFIAFIGLKNAGVIVANPDTFVQLGKFTPVCILGLISILLSGMLMARRVKGSLFYAIIISTIIGIPLGVTEIPGGWMPVSTPHSVAPIFCQFDFNGFFTPKMVMVIFSLLLVNIFDTIGTIVGLAQKVGVTQEDGTIPHVKEAMMSDAIGTTAGALLGSSTITTYVESASGIAEGGKSGMTSFFVGALFLLSIFLAPIFLLIPGAATSGALVMVGVLMIDSFKKIHFEDISESFPAFITMITMVLCYSIADGICLGILSYVLIKMMVGKFKDLNLTLYVLAILLLVNYAFG
;
A
#
# COMPACT_ATOMS: atom_id res chain seq x y z
N MET A 1 19.48 28.81 -3.74
CA MET A 1 19.91 27.54 -3.14
C MET A 1 19.75 27.49 -1.62
N ASN A 2 20.15 28.53 -0.85
CA ASN A 2 20.00 28.51 0.63
C ASN A 2 18.54 28.51 1.13
N LYS A 3 17.63 29.23 0.45
CA LYS A 3 16.20 29.23 0.82
C LYS A 3 15.53 27.83 0.63
N LEU A 4 15.85 27.14 -0.45
CA LEU A 4 15.30 25.78 -0.69
C LEU A 4 15.80 24.78 0.36
N LYS A 5 17.08 24.84 0.75
CA LYS A 5 17.64 23.99 1.79
C LYS A 5 16.93 24.18 3.14
N ALA A 6 16.66 25.43 3.52
CA ALA A 6 15.92 25.74 4.75
C ALA A 6 14.46 25.25 4.70
N LEU A 7 13.79 25.38 3.54
CA LEU A 7 12.44 24.86 3.34
C LEU A 7 12.35 23.34 3.49
N LEU A 8 13.42 22.62 3.14
CA LEU A 8 13.51 21.16 3.22
C LEU A 8 14.07 20.66 4.58
N GLY A 9 14.28 21.55 5.55
CA GLY A 9 14.86 21.18 6.86
C GLY A 9 16.32 20.73 6.80
N PHE A 10 17.05 21.13 5.75
CA PHE A 10 18.45 20.76 5.57
C PHE A 10 19.38 21.71 6.36
N ASP A 11 20.15 21.15 7.29
CA ASP A 11 21.18 21.88 8.03
C ASP A 11 22.58 21.65 7.42
N PRO A 12 23.20 22.65 6.79
CA PRO A 12 24.52 22.52 6.18
C PRO A 12 25.64 22.18 7.17
N LYS A 13 25.45 22.41 8.49
CA LYS A 13 26.45 22.11 9.51
C LYS A 13 26.53 20.63 9.83
N THR A 14 25.40 19.92 9.76
CA THR A 14 25.27 18.51 10.17
C THR A 14 24.99 17.56 9.01
N MET A 15 24.56 18.09 7.84
CA MET A 15 24.09 17.32 6.69
C MET A 15 24.90 17.64 5.43
N LYS A 16 25.06 16.66 4.55
CA LYS A 16 25.72 16.81 3.24
C LYS A 16 24.74 16.52 2.10
N VAL A 17 24.64 17.42 1.12
CA VAL A 17 23.76 17.25 -0.04
C VAL A 17 24.02 15.93 -0.79
N LYS A 18 25.28 15.51 -0.91
CA LYS A 18 25.64 14.23 -1.54
C LYS A 18 25.05 13.05 -0.80
N THR A 19 25.04 13.07 0.54
CA THR A 19 24.43 12.01 1.36
C THR A 19 22.93 11.97 1.16
N GLU A 20 22.25 13.12 1.18
CA GLU A 20 20.81 13.22 0.95
C GLU A 20 20.42 12.73 -0.48
N LEU A 21 21.25 13.05 -1.49
CA LEU A 21 21.06 12.56 -2.85
C LEU A 21 21.20 11.03 -2.92
N VAL A 22 22.27 10.47 -2.34
CA VAL A 22 22.46 9.00 -2.30
C VAL A 22 21.32 8.33 -1.56
N ALA A 23 20.88 8.88 -0.43
CA ALA A 23 19.75 8.41 0.33
C ALA A 23 18.45 8.43 -0.50
N GLY A 24 18.19 9.53 -1.22
CA GLY A 24 17.05 9.64 -2.12
C GLY A 24 17.08 8.63 -3.27
N MET A 25 18.22 8.45 -3.90
CA MET A 25 18.41 7.44 -4.95
C MET A 25 18.19 6.02 -4.40
N THR A 26 18.71 5.71 -3.21
CA THR A 26 18.54 4.40 -2.57
C THR A 26 17.06 4.15 -2.24
N THR A 27 16.37 5.13 -1.65
CA THR A 27 14.92 5.03 -1.39
C THR A 27 14.16 4.82 -2.69
N PHE A 28 14.40 5.62 -3.73
CA PHE A 28 13.74 5.47 -5.01
C PHE A 28 13.94 4.07 -5.60
N LEU A 29 15.18 3.56 -5.64
CA LEU A 29 15.49 2.24 -6.20
C LEU A 29 14.83 1.09 -5.40
N THR A 30 14.64 1.26 -4.09
CA THR A 30 13.97 0.24 -3.28
C THR A 30 12.46 0.22 -3.45
N MET A 31 11.83 1.34 -3.87
CA MET A 31 10.38 1.46 -3.99
C MET A 31 9.88 1.65 -5.43
N CYS A 32 10.74 1.91 -6.42
CA CYS A 32 10.31 2.17 -7.80
C CYS A 32 9.61 0.99 -8.50
N TYR A 33 9.67 -0.21 -7.91
CA TYR A 33 8.89 -1.36 -8.36
C TYR A 33 7.38 -1.07 -8.40
N ILE A 34 6.89 -0.08 -7.60
CA ILE A 34 5.49 0.34 -7.60
C ILE A 34 5.04 0.86 -8.97
N LEU A 35 5.96 1.46 -9.73
CA LEU A 35 5.72 1.93 -11.10
C LEU A 35 5.35 0.79 -12.07
N ALA A 36 5.77 -0.43 -11.78
CA ALA A 36 5.36 -1.63 -12.53
C ALA A 36 4.14 -2.30 -11.90
N VAL A 37 4.14 -2.44 -10.57
CA VAL A 37 3.15 -3.24 -9.84
C VAL A 37 1.79 -2.53 -9.79
N ASN A 38 1.74 -1.23 -9.48
CA ASN A 38 0.47 -0.51 -9.40
C ASN A 38 -0.31 -0.52 -10.74
N PRO A 39 0.30 -0.17 -11.90
CA PRO A 39 -0.37 -0.29 -13.18
C PRO A 39 -0.79 -1.72 -13.52
N THR A 40 0.00 -2.72 -13.14
CA THR A 40 -0.33 -4.13 -13.39
C THR A 40 -1.54 -4.58 -12.59
N ILE A 41 -1.66 -4.18 -11.32
CA ILE A 41 -2.81 -4.53 -10.47
C ILE A 41 -4.06 -3.77 -10.93
N LEU A 42 -3.97 -2.44 -11.07
CA LEU A 42 -5.15 -1.63 -11.39
C LEU A 42 -5.65 -1.86 -12.82
N SER A 43 -4.79 -2.17 -13.79
CA SER A 43 -5.22 -2.48 -15.16
C SER A 43 -6.11 -3.74 -15.26
N THR A 44 -6.10 -4.61 -14.25
CA THR A 44 -7.03 -5.76 -14.19
C THR A 44 -8.49 -5.34 -14.05
N THR A 45 -8.76 -4.08 -13.71
CA THR A 45 -10.11 -3.50 -13.60
C THR A 45 -10.60 -2.85 -14.91
N GLY A 46 -9.78 -2.89 -15.97
CA GLY A 46 -10.09 -2.28 -17.27
C GLY A 46 -9.53 -0.86 -17.46
N MET A 47 -8.75 -0.34 -16.51
CA MET A 47 -8.07 0.95 -16.65
C MET A 47 -6.87 0.87 -17.61
N ASP A 48 -6.59 1.96 -18.35
CA ASP A 48 -5.44 2.02 -19.25
C ASP A 48 -4.11 1.96 -18.51
N LYS A 49 -3.29 0.95 -18.84
CA LYS A 49 -2.01 0.67 -18.16
C LYS A 49 -0.98 1.78 -18.32
N GLY A 50 -0.94 2.44 -19.48
CA GLY A 50 -0.01 3.56 -19.73
C GLY A 50 -0.39 4.81 -18.95
N ALA A 51 -1.70 5.14 -18.92
CA ALA A 51 -2.23 6.22 -18.10
C ALA A 51 -1.98 5.97 -16.62
N LEU A 52 -2.20 4.73 -16.15
CA LEU A 52 -1.92 4.32 -14.76
C LEU A 52 -0.45 4.47 -14.37
N PHE A 53 0.48 4.15 -15.28
CA PHE A 53 1.90 4.36 -15.05
C PHE A 53 2.22 5.84 -14.80
N THR A 54 1.76 6.72 -15.70
CA THR A 54 1.97 8.16 -15.59
C THR A 54 1.31 8.73 -14.34
N SER A 55 0.07 8.34 -14.06
CA SER A 55 -0.67 8.71 -12.86
C SER A 55 0.07 8.29 -11.58
N THR A 56 0.55 7.04 -11.51
CA THR A 56 1.32 6.51 -10.38
C THR A 56 2.57 7.35 -10.11
N ALA A 57 3.33 7.67 -11.16
CA ALA A 57 4.55 8.46 -11.04
C ALA A 57 4.26 9.90 -10.57
N ILE A 58 3.24 10.55 -11.16
CA ILE A 58 2.84 11.93 -10.79
C ILE A 58 2.30 11.97 -9.37
N ALA A 59 1.40 11.05 -8.99
CA ALA A 59 0.79 11.02 -7.66
C ALA A 59 1.86 10.77 -6.57
N SER A 60 2.78 9.83 -6.82
CA SER A 60 3.92 9.57 -5.93
C SER A 60 4.83 10.78 -5.79
N ALA A 61 5.12 11.47 -6.91
CA ALA A 61 5.94 12.67 -6.89
C ALA A 61 5.26 13.79 -6.11
N ILE A 62 3.98 14.06 -6.35
CA ILE A 62 3.23 15.11 -5.63
C ILE A 62 3.24 14.84 -4.13
N ALA A 63 2.86 13.64 -3.70
CA ALA A 63 2.79 13.28 -2.29
C ALA A 63 4.17 13.36 -1.61
N THR A 64 5.20 12.78 -2.24
CA THR A 64 6.56 12.80 -1.71
C THR A 64 7.15 14.22 -1.64
N LEU A 65 6.88 15.07 -2.64
CA LEU A 65 7.31 16.47 -2.61
C LEU A 65 6.56 17.26 -1.54
N LEU A 66 5.24 17.03 -1.37
CA LEU A 66 4.49 17.65 -0.27
C LEU A 66 5.07 17.26 1.09
N LEU A 67 5.37 15.98 1.29
CA LEU A 67 6.04 15.51 2.51
C LEU A 67 7.40 16.20 2.70
N ALA A 68 8.20 16.33 1.64
CA ALA A 68 9.49 16.98 1.68
C ALA A 68 9.41 18.42 2.21
N PHE A 69 8.41 19.18 1.79
CA PHE A 69 8.25 20.59 2.18
C PHE A 69 7.49 20.78 3.50
N MET A 70 6.45 19.97 3.74
CA MET A 70 5.57 20.09 4.91
C MET A 70 6.21 19.45 6.15
N ALA A 71 6.53 18.15 6.07
CA ALA A 71 7.07 17.38 7.18
C ALA A 71 8.59 17.47 7.31
N LYS A 72 9.30 17.77 6.21
CA LYS A 72 10.77 17.86 6.17
C LYS A 72 11.49 16.58 6.60
N LEU A 73 10.82 15.44 6.49
CA LEU A 73 11.30 14.12 6.85
C LEU A 73 11.84 13.38 5.62
N PRO A 74 12.81 12.47 5.77
CA PRO A 74 13.43 11.72 4.68
C PRO A 74 12.57 10.49 4.26
N PHE A 75 11.24 10.68 4.11
CA PHE A 75 10.32 9.60 3.76
C PHE A 75 9.81 9.79 2.33
N ALA A 76 9.33 8.73 1.73
CA ALA A 76 8.73 8.73 0.41
C ALA A 76 7.33 8.13 0.45
N GLN A 77 6.46 8.61 -0.43
CA GLN A 77 5.05 8.24 -0.51
C GLN A 77 4.72 7.78 -1.92
N ALA A 78 3.93 6.72 -2.02
CA ALA A 78 3.45 6.16 -3.28
C ALA A 78 2.16 5.35 -3.05
N PRO A 79 1.48 4.88 -4.12
CA PRO A 79 0.30 4.02 -3.99
C PRO A 79 0.57 2.80 -3.12
N SER A 80 -0.24 2.61 -2.06
CA SER A 80 -0.10 1.51 -1.12
C SER A 80 -0.47 0.18 -1.75
N MET A 81 0.39 -0.84 -1.59
CA MET A 81 0.16 -2.18 -2.13
C MET A 81 -1.12 -2.83 -1.59
N GLY A 82 -1.38 -2.69 -0.28
CA GLY A 82 -2.57 -3.24 0.36
C GLY A 82 -3.84 -2.59 -0.17
N LEU A 83 -3.82 -1.28 -0.33
CA LEU A 83 -4.97 -0.51 -0.79
C LEU A 83 -5.17 -0.63 -2.31
N ASN A 84 -4.10 -0.86 -3.08
CA ASN A 84 -4.21 -1.25 -4.50
C ASN A 84 -4.95 -2.57 -4.66
N ALA A 85 -4.60 -3.55 -3.84
CA ALA A 85 -5.26 -4.84 -3.82
C ALA A 85 -6.72 -4.71 -3.36
N PHE A 86 -6.99 -3.89 -2.36
CA PHE A 86 -8.34 -3.56 -1.93
C PHE A 86 -9.17 -2.95 -3.07
N PHE A 87 -8.62 -1.97 -3.79
CA PHE A 87 -9.26 -1.35 -4.94
C PHE A 87 -9.61 -2.37 -6.02
N ALA A 88 -8.60 -3.08 -6.54
CA ALA A 88 -8.78 -3.95 -7.70
C ALA A 88 -9.59 -5.20 -7.37
N PHE A 89 -9.28 -5.84 -6.25
CA PHE A 89 -9.82 -7.18 -5.95
C PHE A 89 -11.05 -7.13 -5.05
N THR A 90 -11.06 -6.28 -4.04
CA THR A 90 -12.25 -6.17 -3.16
C THR A 90 -13.33 -5.30 -3.80
N LEU A 91 -13.02 -4.05 -4.17
CA LEU A 91 -14.03 -3.14 -4.70
C LEU A 91 -14.51 -3.57 -6.10
N CYS A 92 -13.57 -3.76 -7.05
CA CYS A 92 -13.95 -4.01 -8.43
C CYS A 92 -14.34 -5.47 -8.67
N GLN A 93 -13.52 -6.46 -8.26
CA GLN A 93 -13.79 -7.86 -8.61
C GLN A 93 -14.79 -8.54 -7.68
N ALA A 94 -14.64 -8.42 -6.35
CA ALA A 94 -15.52 -9.10 -5.41
C ALA A 94 -16.87 -8.39 -5.24
N MET A 95 -16.88 -7.06 -5.16
CA MET A 95 -18.12 -6.28 -4.99
C MET A 95 -18.77 -5.87 -6.32
N GLY A 96 -18.10 -6.07 -7.46
CA GLY A 96 -18.63 -5.76 -8.80
C GLY A 96 -18.72 -4.27 -9.11
N LEU A 97 -17.99 -3.41 -8.39
CA LEU A 97 -17.96 -1.99 -8.68
C LEU A 97 -17.16 -1.70 -9.95
N THR A 98 -17.59 -0.72 -10.71
CA THR A 98 -16.76 -0.17 -11.78
C THR A 98 -15.55 0.53 -11.17
N TRP A 99 -14.44 0.63 -11.93
CA TRP A 99 -13.25 1.34 -11.43
C TRP A 99 -13.53 2.83 -11.18
N GLN A 100 -14.51 3.42 -11.89
CA GLN A 100 -14.97 4.79 -11.67
C GLN A 100 -15.67 4.95 -10.30
N GLN A 101 -16.51 3.97 -9.92
CA GLN A 101 -17.12 3.93 -8.60
C GLN A 101 -16.07 3.70 -7.50
N ALA A 102 -15.09 2.83 -7.76
CA ALA A 102 -14.00 2.62 -6.83
C ALA A 102 -13.12 3.88 -6.65
N LEU A 103 -12.86 4.66 -7.72
CA LEU A 103 -12.19 5.95 -7.61
C LEU A 103 -13.01 6.96 -6.80
N ALA A 104 -14.35 6.95 -6.92
CA ALA A 104 -15.23 7.80 -6.11
C ALA A 104 -15.13 7.43 -4.61
N VAL A 105 -15.02 6.13 -4.28
CA VAL A 105 -14.75 5.65 -2.91
C VAL A 105 -13.44 6.23 -2.38
N LEU A 106 -12.36 6.14 -3.16
CA LEU A 106 -11.04 6.68 -2.77
C LEU A 106 -11.05 8.20 -2.60
N LEU A 107 -11.77 8.92 -3.48
CA LEU A 107 -11.88 10.37 -3.37
C LEU A 107 -12.55 10.77 -2.05
N ILE A 108 -13.67 10.13 -1.69
CA ILE A 108 -14.38 10.41 -0.44
C ILE A 108 -13.53 10.00 0.76
N GLU A 109 -12.88 8.84 0.70
CA GLU A 109 -11.93 8.39 1.73
C GLU A 109 -10.82 9.43 1.94
N GLY A 110 -10.19 9.90 0.87
CA GLY A 110 -9.13 10.91 0.93
C GLY A 110 -9.61 12.24 1.53
N ILE A 111 -10.82 12.71 1.18
CA ILE A 111 -11.43 13.92 1.74
C ILE A 111 -11.70 13.73 3.25
N ILE A 112 -12.24 12.59 3.66
CA ILE A 112 -12.49 12.28 5.07
C ILE A 112 -11.16 12.20 5.83
N PHE A 113 -10.14 11.53 5.27
CA PHE A 113 -8.82 11.43 5.88
C PHE A 113 -8.17 12.82 6.06
N LEU A 114 -8.32 13.69 5.08
CA LEU A 114 -7.85 15.07 5.14
C LEU A 114 -8.56 15.85 6.26
N ALA A 115 -9.88 15.73 6.36
CA ALA A 115 -10.66 16.36 7.42
C ALA A 115 -10.26 15.86 8.81
N ILE A 116 -10.13 14.55 9.00
CA ILE A 116 -9.71 13.91 10.26
C ILE A 116 -8.31 14.37 10.68
N THR A 117 -7.37 14.44 9.73
CA THR A 117 -6.00 14.88 9.98
C THR A 117 -5.95 16.37 10.35
N PHE A 118 -6.74 17.19 9.66
CA PHE A 118 -6.84 18.63 9.94
C PHE A 118 -7.42 18.89 11.35
N LEU A 119 -8.48 18.17 11.72
CA LEU A 119 -9.18 18.30 13.02
C LEU A 119 -8.44 17.62 14.19
N ASN A 120 -7.31 16.94 13.96
CA ASN A 120 -6.57 16.16 14.96
C ASN A 120 -7.41 15.08 15.68
N ILE A 121 -8.39 14.49 14.99
CA ILE A 121 -9.29 13.46 15.56
C ILE A 121 -8.64 12.05 15.49
N ARG A 122 -7.50 11.93 14.78
CA ARG A 122 -6.81 10.67 14.51
C ARG A 122 -6.57 9.81 15.76
N ASP A 123 -6.10 10.44 16.86
CA ASP A 123 -5.72 9.69 18.06
C ASP A 123 -6.95 8.99 18.68
N LYS A 124 -8.12 9.64 18.64
CA LYS A 124 -9.39 9.04 19.07
C LYS A 124 -9.82 7.87 18.18
N ILE A 125 -9.55 7.93 16.88
CA ILE A 125 -9.87 6.84 15.94
C ILE A 125 -8.94 5.65 16.18
N LEU A 126 -7.66 5.91 16.45
CA LEU A 126 -6.69 4.85 16.77
C LEU A 126 -7.06 4.09 18.04
N GLU A 127 -7.59 4.80 19.05
CA GLU A 127 -8.05 4.20 20.29
C GLU A 127 -9.32 3.35 20.12
N CYS A 128 -10.07 3.53 19.01
CA CYS A 128 -11.31 2.80 18.79
C CYS A 128 -11.10 1.32 18.47
N ILE A 129 -9.97 0.94 17.85
CA ILE A 129 -9.70 -0.46 17.47
C ILE A 129 -8.64 -1.06 18.39
N PRO A 130 -8.92 -2.24 18.97
CA PRO A 130 -7.99 -2.96 19.82
C PRO A 130 -6.64 -3.22 19.15
N GLU A 131 -5.56 -3.12 19.91
CA GLU A 131 -4.20 -3.21 19.39
C GLU A 131 -3.93 -4.53 18.67
N ASN A 132 -4.35 -5.65 19.24
CA ASN A 132 -4.24 -6.97 18.61
C ASN A 132 -4.94 -7.04 17.26
N LEU A 133 -6.11 -6.42 17.15
CA LEU A 133 -6.86 -6.41 15.89
C LEU A 133 -6.16 -5.56 14.83
N ARG A 134 -5.50 -4.46 15.22
CA ARG A 134 -4.66 -3.64 14.31
C ARG A 134 -3.49 -4.44 13.75
N PHE A 135 -2.79 -5.22 14.58
CA PHE A 135 -1.72 -6.09 14.13
C PHE A 135 -2.24 -7.21 13.22
N ALA A 136 -3.40 -7.77 13.53
CA ALA A 136 -4.04 -8.79 12.71
C ALA A 136 -4.47 -8.26 11.33
N ILE A 137 -4.99 -7.02 11.25
CA ILE A 137 -5.32 -6.36 10.00
C ILE A 137 -4.07 -6.23 9.13
N SER A 138 -2.96 -5.71 9.67
CA SER A 138 -1.72 -5.57 8.92
C SER A 138 -1.15 -6.92 8.45
N ALA A 139 -1.13 -7.93 9.31
CA ALA A 139 -0.66 -9.27 8.96
C ALA A 139 -1.59 -9.94 7.92
N GLY A 140 -2.90 -9.79 8.07
CA GLY A 140 -3.90 -10.33 7.14
C GLY A 140 -3.79 -9.71 5.74
N ILE A 141 -3.58 -8.40 5.65
CA ILE A 141 -3.30 -7.70 4.39
C ILE A 141 -2.02 -8.27 3.75
N GLY A 142 -0.96 -8.48 4.54
CA GLY A 142 0.28 -9.08 4.06
C GLY A 142 0.06 -10.48 3.47
N MET A 143 -0.69 -11.34 4.16
CA MET A 143 -1.06 -12.68 3.66
C MET A 143 -1.91 -12.60 2.39
N PHE A 144 -2.84 -11.65 2.32
CA PHE A 144 -3.69 -11.43 1.15
C PHE A 144 -2.88 -10.98 -0.08
N ILE A 145 -1.95 -10.04 0.09
CA ILE A 145 -1.06 -9.60 -1.01
C ILE A 145 -0.17 -10.75 -1.49
N ALA A 146 0.38 -11.58 -0.56
CA ALA A 146 1.16 -12.75 -0.92
C ALA A 146 0.32 -13.76 -1.71
N PHE A 147 -0.92 -13.99 -1.29
CA PHE A 147 -1.85 -14.86 -2.02
C PHE A 147 -2.12 -14.36 -3.45
N ILE A 148 -2.31 -13.05 -3.63
CA ILE A 148 -2.44 -12.43 -4.96
C ILE A 148 -1.17 -12.66 -5.78
N GLY A 149 0.01 -12.47 -5.18
CA GLY A 149 1.29 -12.74 -5.86
C GLY A 149 1.38 -14.17 -6.35
N LEU A 150 1.03 -15.17 -5.53
CA LEU A 150 1.00 -16.58 -5.89
C LEU A 150 -0.04 -16.90 -6.97
N LYS A 151 -1.21 -16.24 -6.93
CA LYS A 151 -2.24 -16.35 -7.97
C LYS A 151 -1.75 -15.78 -9.31
N ASN A 152 -1.16 -14.59 -9.30
CA ASN A 152 -0.62 -13.95 -10.51
C ASN A 152 0.56 -14.73 -11.12
N ALA A 153 1.33 -15.41 -10.28
CA ALA A 153 2.36 -16.36 -10.70
C ALA A 153 1.78 -17.65 -11.31
N GLY A 154 0.48 -17.93 -11.15
CA GLY A 154 -0.11 -19.20 -11.53
C GLY A 154 0.30 -20.38 -10.64
N VAL A 155 0.88 -20.11 -9.47
CA VAL A 155 1.23 -21.12 -8.46
C VAL A 155 -0.03 -21.61 -7.75
N ILE A 156 -0.96 -20.70 -7.44
CA ILE A 156 -2.27 -21.01 -6.90
C ILE A 156 -3.31 -20.75 -7.98
N VAL A 157 -4.16 -21.74 -8.27
CA VAL A 157 -5.24 -21.65 -9.25
C VAL A 157 -6.56 -22.11 -8.63
N ALA A 158 -7.67 -21.66 -9.22
CA ALA A 158 -9.00 -22.07 -8.78
C ALA A 158 -9.22 -23.58 -9.00
N ASN A 159 -9.93 -24.19 -8.06
CA ASN A 159 -10.42 -25.57 -8.15
C ASN A 159 -11.88 -25.61 -7.66
N PRO A 160 -12.82 -26.19 -8.43
CA PRO A 160 -14.23 -26.24 -8.03
C PRO A 160 -14.49 -27.00 -6.72
N ASP A 161 -13.67 -28.02 -6.43
CA ASP A 161 -13.90 -28.92 -5.29
C ASP A 161 -13.22 -28.42 -4.00
N THR A 162 -12.02 -27.82 -4.14
CA THR A 162 -11.18 -27.41 -3.00
C THR A 162 -10.96 -25.88 -2.94
N PHE A 163 -11.65 -25.10 -3.80
CA PHE A 163 -11.53 -23.66 -4.02
C PHE A 163 -10.18 -23.26 -4.61
N VAL A 164 -9.08 -23.81 -4.13
CA VAL A 164 -7.71 -23.54 -4.61
C VAL A 164 -6.90 -24.82 -4.69
N GLN A 165 -5.97 -24.87 -5.65
CA GLN A 165 -5.00 -25.95 -5.81
C GLN A 165 -3.68 -25.42 -6.36
N LEU A 166 -2.64 -26.26 -6.34
CA LEU A 166 -1.36 -25.97 -6.99
C LEU A 166 -1.55 -25.96 -8.50
N GLY A 167 -1.08 -24.91 -9.16
CA GLY A 167 -1.14 -24.76 -10.61
C GLY A 167 -0.17 -25.68 -11.34
N LYS A 168 -0.39 -25.83 -12.66
CA LYS A 168 0.55 -26.55 -13.54
C LYS A 168 1.79 -25.68 -13.79
N PHE A 169 2.95 -26.31 -13.97
CA PHE A 169 4.20 -25.62 -14.28
C PHE A 169 4.22 -25.11 -15.74
N THR A 170 3.44 -24.09 -16.01
CA THR A 170 3.47 -23.35 -17.28
C THR A 170 4.66 -22.40 -17.30
N PRO A 171 5.08 -21.84 -18.48
CA PRO A 171 6.12 -20.81 -18.53
C PRO A 171 5.86 -19.61 -17.61
N VAL A 172 4.59 -19.20 -17.46
CA VAL A 172 4.16 -18.13 -16.53
C VAL A 172 4.40 -18.54 -15.09
N CYS A 173 4.03 -19.77 -14.70
CA CYS A 173 4.24 -20.29 -13.34
C CYS A 173 5.74 -20.41 -13.02
N ILE A 174 6.53 -20.92 -13.96
CA ILE A 174 8.00 -21.04 -13.80
C ILE A 174 8.61 -19.65 -13.62
N LEU A 175 8.24 -18.66 -14.43
CA LEU A 175 8.72 -17.29 -14.30
C LEU A 175 8.32 -16.68 -12.95
N GLY A 176 7.07 -16.89 -12.49
CA GLY A 176 6.60 -16.43 -11.20
C GLY A 176 7.38 -17.02 -10.03
N LEU A 177 7.63 -18.34 -10.06
CA LEU A 177 8.47 -19.01 -9.05
C LEU A 177 9.91 -18.48 -9.04
N ILE A 178 10.51 -18.28 -10.22
CA ILE A 178 11.83 -17.64 -10.34
C ILE A 178 11.81 -16.24 -9.72
N SER A 179 10.79 -15.42 -10.02
CA SER A 179 10.65 -14.08 -9.45
C SER A 179 10.56 -14.11 -7.92
N ILE A 180 9.77 -15.04 -7.35
CA ILE A 180 9.63 -15.19 -5.89
C ILE A 180 10.97 -15.59 -5.26
N LEU A 181 11.66 -16.59 -5.82
CA LEU A 181 12.95 -17.07 -5.30
C LEU A 181 14.05 -16.00 -5.42
N LEU A 182 14.11 -15.29 -6.55
CA LEU A 182 15.05 -14.18 -6.74
C LEU A 182 14.80 -13.05 -5.75
N SER A 183 13.56 -12.65 -5.57
CA SER A 183 13.19 -11.60 -4.61
C SER A 183 13.60 -11.98 -3.19
N GLY A 184 13.30 -13.22 -2.77
CA GLY A 184 13.69 -13.75 -1.47
C GLY A 184 15.20 -13.84 -1.30
N MET A 185 15.91 -14.36 -2.31
CA MET A 185 17.38 -14.49 -2.28
C MET A 185 18.08 -13.12 -2.19
N LEU A 186 17.69 -12.16 -3.03
CA LEU A 186 18.30 -10.83 -3.03
C LEU A 186 18.00 -10.08 -1.73
N MET A 187 16.79 -10.23 -1.18
CA MET A 187 16.41 -9.65 0.10
C MET A 187 17.18 -10.30 1.26
N ALA A 188 17.34 -11.63 1.29
CA ALA A 188 18.13 -12.33 2.29
C ALA A 188 19.62 -11.92 2.26
N ARG A 189 20.14 -11.60 1.07
CA ARG A 189 21.50 -11.05 0.89
C ARG A 189 21.59 -9.56 1.20
N ARG A 190 20.49 -8.92 1.63
CA ARG A 190 20.41 -7.49 1.95
C ARG A 190 20.79 -6.58 0.77
N VAL A 191 20.52 -7.00 -0.46
CA VAL A 191 20.77 -6.19 -1.66
C VAL A 191 19.79 -5.02 -1.67
N LYS A 192 20.29 -3.80 -1.73
CA LYS A 192 19.45 -2.58 -1.83
C LYS A 192 18.72 -2.58 -3.17
N GLY A 193 17.41 -2.31 -3.17
CA GLY A 193 16.60 -2.41 -4.37
C GLY A 193 16.32 -3.86 -4.83
N SER A 194 16.41 -4.83 -3.92
CA SER A 194 16.24 -6.26 -4.20
C SER A 194 15.00 -6.58 -5.03
N LEU A 195 13.86 -5.98 -4.71
CA LEU A 195 12.60 -6.21 -5.42
C LEU A 195 12.66 -5.67 -6.85
N PHE A 196 13.23 -4.49 -7.04
CA PHE A 196 13.42 -3.92 -8.38
C PHE A 196 14.32 -4.79 -9.25
N TYR A 197 15.50 -5.18 -8.73
CA TYR A 197 16.42 -6.08 -9.48
C TYR A 197 15.78 -7.43 -9.76
N ALA A 198 15.04 -8.01 -8.82
CA ALA A 198 14.33 -9.27 -9.04
C ALA A 198 13.30 -9.15 -10.19
N ILE A 199 12.54 -8.06 -10.24
CA ILE A 199 11.60 -7.80 -11.32
C ILE A 199 12.31 -7.67 -12.67
N ILE A 200 13.38 -6.88 -12.73
CA ILE A 200 14.15 -6.70 -14.00
C ILE A 200 14.74 -8.02 -14.47
N ILE A 201 15.42 -8.76 -13.60
CA ILE A 201 16.02 -10.05 -13.94
C ILE A 201 14.94 -11.03 -14.39
N SER A 202 13.82 -11.12 -13.68
CA SER A 202 12.70 -11.98 -14.07
C SER A 202 12.08 -11.58 -15.39
N THR A 203 11.97 -10.27 -15.68
CA THR A 203 11.48 -9.78 -16.97
C THR A 203 12.39 -10.20 -18.11
N ILE A 204 13.73 -10.12 -17.91
CA ILE A 204 14.72 -10.58 -18.90
C ILE A 204 14.62 -12.10 -19.10
N ILE A 205 14.49 -12.88 -18.03
CA ILE A 205 14.30 -14.34 -18.10
C ILE A 205 12.97 -14.68 -18.78
N GLY A 206 11.96 -13.84 -18.65
CA GLY A 206 10.66 -14.00 -19.30
C GLY A 206 10.71 -13.93 -20.83
N ILE A 207 11.75 -13.29 -21.42
CA ILE A 207 11.90 -13.18 -22.88
C ILE A 207 12.09 -14.57 -23.54
N PRO A 208 13.09 -15.39 -23.16
CA PRO A 208 13.24 -16.72 -23.73
C PRO A 208 12.11 -17.69 -23.36
N LEU A 209 11.37 -17.43 -22.25
CA LEU A 209 10.20 -18.21 -21.89
C LEU A 209 8.93 -17.83 -22.66
N GLY A 210 8.97 -16.81 -23.53
CA GLY A 210 7.81 -16.32 -24.29
C GLY A 210 6.74 -15.66 -23.42
N VAL A 211 7.07 -15.22 -22.19
CA VAL A 211 6.16 -14.53 -21.27
C VAL A 211 6.32 -13.02 -21.35
N THR A 212 7.54 -12.54 -21.66
CA THR A 212 7.84 -11.13 -21.88
C THR A 212 7.93 -10.88 -23.36
N GLU A 213 6.97 -10.15 -23.93
CA GLU A 213 6.94 -9.79 -25.35
C GLU A 213 7.51 -8.40 -25.56
N ILE A 214 8.54 -8.27 -26.37
CA ILE A 214 9.10 -6.97 -26.75
C ILE A 214 8.40 -6.51 -28.03
N PRO A 215 7.63 -5.39 -28.00
CA PRO A 215 6.97 -4.86 -29.20
C PRO A 215 7.99 -4.46 -30.25
N GLY A 216 7.66 -4.67 -31.54
CA GLY A 216 8.50 -4.19 -32.66
C GLY A 216 8.68 -2.67 -32.59
N GLY A 217 9.93 -2.21 -32.71
CA GLY A 217 10.25 -0.78 -32.59
C GLY A 217 10.28 -0.24 -31.17
N TRP A 218 10.38 -1.11 -30.14
CA TRP A 218 10.48 -0.70 -28.74
C TRP A 218 11.68 0.22 -28.50
N MET A 219 11.44 1.31 -27.78
CA MET A 219 12.46 2.24 -27.29
C MET A 219 12.39 2.37 -25.79
N PRO A 220 13.52 2.49 -25.07
CA PRO A 220 13.54 2.59 -23.61
C PRO A 220 12.96 3.90 -23.06
N VAL A 221 12.86 4.93 -23.90
CA VAL A 221 12.35 6.25 -23.55
C VAL A 221 11.20 6.61 -24.48
N SER A 222 10.11 7.13 -23.92
CA SER A 222 8.97 7.62 -24.68
C SER A 222 8.46 8.95 -24.14
N THR A 223 7.59 9.61 -24.91
CA THR A 223 6.75 10.69 -24.38
C THR A 223 5.81 10.12 -23.30
N PRO A 224 5.46 10.92 -22.27
CA PRO A 224 4.51 10.50 -21.23
C PRO A 224 3.18 10.05 -21.81
N HIS A 225 2.64 8.96 -21.31
CA HIS A 225 1.27 8.55 -21.63
C HIS A 225 0.28 9.55 -21.04
N SER A 226 -0.77 9.87 -21.82
CA SER A 226 -1.83 10.77 -21.34
C SER A 226 -2.60 10.15 -20.18
N VAL A 227 -2.83 10.91 -19.13
CA VAL A 227 -3.69 10.50 -18.00
C VAL A 227 -5.18 10.77 -18.27
N ALA A 228 -5.52 11.45 -19.35
CA ALA A 228 -6.89 11.85 -19.69
C ALA A 228 -7.93 10.71 -19.61
N PRO A 229 -7.62 9.45 -20.01
CA PRO A 229 -8.59 8.36 -19.95
C PRO A 229 -9.06 8.02 -18.52
N ILE A 230 -8.26 8.35 -17.50
CA ILE A 230 -8.54 7.99 -16.10
C ILE A 230 -8.65 9.21 -15.17
N PHE A 231 -8.36 10.40 -15.68
CA PHE A 231 -8.37 11.63 -14.89
C PHE A 231 -9.78 12.07 -14.55
N CYS A 232 -10.06 12.25 -13.25
CA CYS A 232 -11.36 12.69 -12.71
C CYS A 232 -12.56 11.86 -13.21
N GLN A 233 -12.36 10.58 -13.51
CA GLN A 233 -13.43 9.69 -13.97
C GLN A 233 -14.13 9.06 -12.76
N PHE A 234 -15.11 9.79 -12.19
CA PHE A 234 -15.86 9.32 -11.04
C PHE A 234 -17.29 8.97 -11.43
N ASP A 235 -17.80 7.87 -10.88
CA ASP A 235 -19.21 7.50 -10.95
C ASP A 235 -19.77 7.36 -9.52
N PHE A 236 -20.75 8.19 -9.19
CA PHE A 236 -21.42 8.20 -7.89
C PHE A 236 -22.77 7.49 -7.91
N ASN A 237 -23.14 6.80 -9.00
CA ASN A 237 -24.39 6.07 -9.09
C ASN A 237 -24.42 4.91 -8.09
N GLY A 238 -25.51 4.80 -7.33
CA GLY A 238 -25.67 3.77 -6.31
C GLY A 238 -24.74 3.91 -5.10
N PHE A 239 -24.10 5.08 -4.92
CA PHE A 239 -23.05 5.30 -3.94
C PHE A 239 -23.55 5.33 -2.48
N PHE A 240 -24.76 5.90 -2.26
CA PHE A 240 -25.28 6.10 -0.90
C PHE A 240 -26.01 4.86 -0.37
N THR A 241 -25.25 3.79 -0.14
CA THR A 241 -25.74 2.56 0.51
C THR A 241 -24.99 2.30 1.81
N PRO A 242 -25.61 1.65 2.81
CA PRO A 242 -24.91 1.27 4.05
C PRO A 242 -23.63 0.48 3.78
N LYS A 243 -23.62 -0.39 2.76
CA LYS A 243 -22.46 -1.16 2.33
C LYS A 243 -21.29 -0.25 1.91
N MET A 244 -21.57 0.83 1.13
CA MET A 244 -20.52 1.76 0.72
C MET A 244 -19.92 2.55 1.90
N VAL A 245 -20.74 2.97 2.85
CA VAL A 245 -20.27 3.64 4.07
C VAL A 245 -19.28 2.74 4.83
N MET A 246 -19.60 1.44 4.96
CA MET A 246 -18.72 0.48 5.63
C MET A 246 -17.42 0.25 4.88
N VAL A 247 -17.47 0.20 3.56
CA VAL A 247 -16.29 0.06 2.70
C VAL A 247 -15.36 1.27 2.84
N ILE A 248 -15.91 2.48 2.76
CA ILE A 248 -15.13 3.73 2.95
C ILE A 248 -14.50 3.75 4.34
N PHE A 249 -15.26 3.35 5.36
CA PHE A 249 -14.76 3.28 6.73
C PHE A 249 -13.64 2.25 6.87
N SER A 250 -13.79 1.04 6.31
CA SER A 250 -12.75 0.00 6.33
C SER A 250 -11.48 0.46 5.62
N LEU A 251 -11.63 1.09 4.44
CA LEU A 251 -10.52 1.64 3.67
C LEU A 251 -9.77 2.73 4.46
N LEU A 252 -10.52 3.66 5.06
CA LEU A 252 -9.99 4.73 5.89
C LEU A 252 -9.18 4.20 7.08
N LEU A 253 -9.70 3.19 7.77
CA LEU A 253 -9.00 2.56 8.88
C LEU A 253 -7.69 1.93 8.45
N VAL A 254 -7.72 1.14 7.36
CA VAL A 254 -6.50 0.52 6.82
C VAL A 254 -5.47 1.59 6.48
N ASN A 255 -5.88 2.66 5.79
CA ASN A 255 -5.01 3.75 5.40
C ASN A 255 -4.38 4.45 6.61
N ILE A 256 -5.19 4.81 7.61
CA ILE A 256 -4.69 5.47 8.85
C ILE A 256 -3.68 4.58 9.56
N PHE A 257 -3.95 3.28 9.71
CA PHE A 257 -3.05 2.37 10.42
C PHE A 257 -1.76 2.10 9.66
N ASP A 258 -1.83 1.93 8.34
CA ASP A 258 -0.67 1.74 7.48
C ASP A 258 0.26 2.96 7.55
N THR A 259 -0.31 4.16 7.36
CA THR A 259 0.41 5.44 7.43
C THR A 259 1.07 5.64 8.80
N ILE A 260 0.31 5.54 9.91
CA ILE A 260 0.85 5.80 11.25
C ILE A 260 1.90 4.77 11.62
N GLY A 261 1.63 3.49 11.38
CA GLY A 261 2.58 2.40 11.68
C GLY A 261 3.92 2.61 10.97
N THR A 262 3.86 3.00 9.72
CA THR A 262 5.05 3.26 8.90
C THR A 262 5.79 4.53 9.36
N ILE A 263 5.09 5.65 9.58
CA ILE A 263 5.70 6.90 10.04
C ILE A 263 6.40 6.70 11.39
N VAL A 264 5.75 6.04 12.35
CA VAL A 264 6.33 5.75 13.68
C VAL A 264 7.60 4.89 13.54
N GLY A 265 7.53 3.81 12.76
CA GLY A 265 8.68 2.94 12.54
C GLY A 265 9.86 3.63 11.87
N LEU A 266 9.61 4.51 10.89
CA LEU A 266 10.63 5.28 10.20
C LEU A 266 11.21 6.39 11.09
N ALA A 267 10.38 7.09 11.85
CA ALA A 267 10.83 8.16 12.76
C ALA A 267 11.79 7.64 13.82
N GLN A 268 11.54 6.44 14.36
CA GLN A 268 12.46 5.76 15.26
C GLN A 268 13.81 5.47 14.59
N LYS A 269 13.81 5.03 13.32
CA LYS A 269 15.05 4.76 12.56
C LYS A 269 15.85 6.01 12.24
N VAL A 270 15.18 7.15 11.96
CA VAL A 270 15.84 8.45 11.75
C VAL A 270 16.40 9.01 13.06
N GLY A 271 15.83 8.60 14.20
CA GLY A 271 16.19 9.12 15.52
C GLY A 271 15.60 10.51 15.79
N VAL A 272 14.42 10.81 15.21
CA VAL A 272 13.70 12.07 15.45
C VAL A 272 12.61 11.93 16.52
N THR A 273 12.38 10.73 17.04
CA THR A 273 11.46 10.49 18.15
C THR A 273 12.00 11.13 19.42
N GLN A 274 11.20 11.96 20.07
CA GLN A 274 11.57 12.66 21.31
C GLN A 274 11.51 11.69 22.50
N GLU A 275 12.06 12.09 23.66
CA GLU A 275 12.10 11.26 24.87
C GLU A 275 10.71 10.93 25.40
N ASP A 276 9.72 11.79 25.16
CA ASP A 276 8.30 11.57 25.52
C ASP A 276 7.54 10.68 24.52
N GLY A 277 8.22 10.14 23.51
CA GLY A 277 7.64 9.32 22.45
C GLY A 277 6.98 10.14 21.33
N THR A 278 6.95 11.45 21.39
CA THR A 278 6.38 12.29 20.33
C THR A 278 7.28 12.33 19.11
N ILE A 279 6.68 12.39 17.93
CA ILE A 279 7.37 12.48 16.65
C ILE A 279 7.07 13.84 16.05
N PRO A 280 8.08 14.70 15.84
CA PRO A 280 7.87 16.00 15.22
C PRO A 280 7.34 15.84 13.79
N HIS A 281 6.44 16.74 13.41
CA HIS A 281 5.87 16.81 12.05
C HIS A 281 5.05 15.58 11.59
N VAL A 282 4.56 14.73 12.51
CA VAL A 282 3.66 13.61 12.16
C VAL A 282 2.38 14.10 11.49
N LYS A 283 1.81 15.21 11.99
CA LYS A 283 0.60 15.80 11.42
C LYS A 283 0.83 16.21 9.98
N GLU A 284 1.95 16.88 9.69
CA GLU A 284 2.31 17.32 8.36
C GLU A 284 2.59 16.13 7.42
N ALA A 285 3.20 15.06 7.92
CA ALA A 285 3.42 13.84 7.15
C ALA A 285 2.10 13.15 6.80
N MET A 286 1.17 13.02 7.75
CA MET A 286 -0.16 12.49 7.50
C MET A 286 -1.00 13.40 6.59
N MET A 287 -0.82 14.72 6.70
CA MET A 287 -1.49 15.67 5.80
C MET A 287 -1.01 15.49 4.36
N SER A 288 0.29 15.23 4.16
CA SER A 288 0.82 14.93 2.81
C SER A 288 0.27 13.62 2.25
N ASP A 289 0.08 12.57 3.08
CA ASP A 289 -0.58 11.32 2.69
C ASP A 289 -2.04 11.57 2.28
N ALA A 290 -2.79 12.35 3.08
CA ALA A 290 -4.20 12.64 2.81
C ALA A 290 -4.38 13.47 1.51
N ILE A 291 -3.53 14.49 1.31
CA ILE A 291 -3.51 15.27 0.06
C ILE A 291 -3.08 14.36 -1.10
N GLY A 292 -2.05 13.53 -0.88
CA GLY A 292 -1.57 12.56 -1.86
C GLY A 292 -2.65 11.57 -2.30
N THR A 293 -3.40 11.02 -1.35
CA THR A 293 -4.56 10.13 -1.61
C THR A 293 -5.63 10.82 -2.43
N THR A 294 -6.02 12.04 -2.04
CA THR A 294 -7.02 12.82 -2.79
C THR A 294 -6.52 13.13 -4.20
N ALA A 295 -5.27 13.57 -4.35
CA ALA A 295 -4.66 13.83 -5.65
C ALA A 295 -4.51 12.53 -6.48
N GLY A 296 -4.17 11.42 -5.83
CA GLY A 296 -4.11 10.09 -6.45
C GLY A 296 -5.47 9.68 -7.04
N ALA A 297 -6.55 9.82 -6.28
CA ALA A 297 -7.90 9.53 -6.77
C ALA A 297 -8.28 10.43 -7.97
N LEU A 298 -7.97 11.73 -7.93
CA LEU A 298 -8.20 12.65 -9.06
C LEU A 298 -7.40 12.24 -10.30
N LEU A 299 -6.16 11.79 -10.12
CA LEU A 299 -5.30 11.35 -11.21
C LEU A 299 -5.65 9.93 -11.73
N GLY A 300 -6.61 9.22 -11.11
CA GLY A 300 -6.95 7.85 -11.46
C GLY A 300 -5.96 6.82 -10.91
N SER A 301 -5.23 7.15 -9.84
CA SER A 301 -4.39 6.21 -9.10
C SER A 301 -5.11 5.75 -7.82
N SER A 302 -4.47 4.95 -7.00
CA SER A 302 -5.02 4.50 -5.71
C SER A 302 -4.54 5.34 -4.53
N THR A 303 -4.95 4.96 -3.33
CA THR A 303 -4.58 5.58 -2.06
C THR A 303 -3.06 5.64 -1.88
N ILE A 304 -2.55 6.80 -1.53
CA ILE A 304 -1.13 7.05 -1.28
C ILE A 304 -0.82 6.86 0.20
N THR A 305 0.31 6.21 0.51
CA THR A 305 0.81 6.05 1.88
C THR A 305 2.32 6.23 1.94
N THR A 306 2.84 6.43 3.16
CA THR A 306 4.28 6.48 3.40
C THR A 306 4.89 5.08 3.32
N TYR A 307 6.02 4.93 2.61
CA TYR A 307 6.66 3.67 2.29
C TYR A 307 7.75 3.27 3.29
N VAL A 308 7.69 2.02 3.75
CA VAL A 308 8.68 1.42 4.69
C VAL A 308 10.08 1.37 4.07
N GLU A 309 10.19 1.27 2.75
CA GLU A 309 11.42 1.28 1.97
C GLU A 309 12.24 2.56 2.16
N SER A 310 11.62 3.64 2.65
CA SER A 310 12.32 4.86 3.08
C SER A 310 13.41 4.57 4.12
N ALA A 311 13.25 3.49 4.88
CA ALA A 311 14.29 3.00 5.81
C ALA A 311 15.65 2.75 5.13
N SER A 312 15.67 2.41 3.85
CA SER A 312 16.90 2.18 3.09
C SER A 312 17.68 3.46 2.87
N GLY A 313 17.01 4.57 2.53
CA GLY A 313 17.65 5.88 2.40
C GLY A 313 18.08 6.45 3.75
N ILE A 314 17.27 6.23 4.79
CA ILE A 314 17.62 6.60 6.17
C ILE A 314 18.92 5.90 6.58
N ALA A 315 19.08 4.62 6.26
CA ALA A 315 20.31 3.86 6.54
C ALA A 315 21.54 4.38 5.79
N GLU A 316 21.36 5.08 4.65
CA GLU A 316 22.42 5.79 3.93
C GLU A 316 22.73 7.18 4.54
N GLY A 317 22.03 7.58 5.58
CA GLY A 317 22.22 8.84 6.27
C GLY A 317 21.29 9.97 5.82
N GLY A 318 20.19 9.67 5.11
CA GLY A 318 19.12 10.62 4.83
C GLY A 318 18.43 11.07 6.11
N LYS A 319 18.31 12.40 6.32
CA LYS A 319 17.78 12.98 7.57
C LYS A 319 16.78 14.10 7.35
N SER A 320 16.65 14.59 6.13
CA SER A 320 15.84 15.79 5.85
C SER A 320 14.89 15.56 4.66
N GLY A 321 13.96 16.49 4.48
CA GLY A 321 13.09 16.53 3.30
C GLY A 321 13.85 16.65 1.96
N MET A 322 15.16 16.91 1.99
CA MET A 322 15.96 16.89 0.77
C MET A 322 16.08 15.48 0.18
N THR A 323 16.16 14.44 1.00
CA THR A 323 16.06 13.04 0.56
C THR A 323 14.75 12.82 -0.20
N SER A 324 13.62 13.21 0.40
CA SER A 324 12.28 13.08 -0.20
C SER A 324 12.14 13.91 -1.48
N PHE A 325 12.73 15.10 -1.52
CA PHE A 325 12.76 15.94 -2.72
C PHE A 325 13.44 15.21 -3.90
N PHE A 326 14.59 14.56 -3.66
CA PHE A 326 15.24 13.77 -4.71
C PHE A 326 14.41 12.57 -5.13
N VAL A 327 13.71 11.89 -4.22
CA VAL A 327 12.79 10.78 -4.58
C VAL A 327 11.66 11.30 -5.48
N GLY A 328 11.00 12.39 -5.08
CA GLY A 328 9.93 12.99 -5.89
C GLY A 328 10.39 13.41 -7.29
N ALA A 329 11.59 13.99 -7.40
CA ALA A 329 12.19 14.33 -8.69
C ALA A 329 12.46 13.09 -9.56
N LEU A 330 12.93 11.98 -8.95
CA LEU A 330 13.16 10.72 -9.67
C LEU A 330 11.85 10.07 -10.14
N PHE A 331 10.75 10.17 -9.37
CA PHE A 331 9.42 9.76 -9.83
C PHE A 331 8.97 10.56 -11.07
N LEU A 332 9.18 11.88 -11.09
CA LEU A 332 8.88 12.69 -12.28
C LEU A 332 9.74 12.30 -13.48
N LEU A 333 11.03 12.05 -13.26
CA LEU A 333 11.94 11.60 -14.34
C LEU A 333 11.55 10.22 -14.88
N SER A 334 11.02 9.33 -14.02
CA SER A 334 10.61 7.98 -14.42
C SER A 334 9.46 7.95 -15.42
N ILE A 335 8.69 9.04 -15.56
CA ILE A 335 7.58 9.14 -16.53
C ILE A 335 8.06 8.87 -17.96
N PHE A 336 9.27 9.30 -18.29
CA PHE A 336 9.88 9.09 -19.60
C PHE A 336 10.38 7.65 -19.82
N LEU A 337 10.47 6.84 -18.75
CA LEU A 337 10.91 5.45 -18.77
C LEU A 337 9.74 4.46 -18.83
N ALA A 338 8.54 4.95 -19.13
CA ALA A 338 7.32 4.14 -19.22
C ALA A 338 7.50 2.83 -20.02
N PRO A 339 8.15 2.80 -21.21
CA PRO A 339 8.27 1.56 -21.97
C PRO A 339 9.03 0.44 -21.24
N ILE A 340 9.98 0.79 -20.36
CA ILE A 340 10.73 -0.20 -19.58
C ILE A 340 9.79 -0.86 -18.54
N PHE A 341 9.01 -0.06 -17.83
CA PHE A 341 8.12 -0.56 -16.77
C PHE A 341 6.88 -1.27 -17.33
N LEU A 342 6.35 -0.81 -18.47
CA LEU A 342 5.18 -1.40 -19.12
C LEU A 342 5.46 -2.77 -19.76
N LEU A 343 6.74 -3.05 -20.07
CA LEU A 343 7.22 -4.34 -20.58
C LEU A 343 7.15 -5.45 -19.53
N ILE A 344 7.12 -5.08 -18.23
CA ILE A 344 7.18 -6.02 -17.13
C ILE A 344 5.89 -6.86 -17.08
N PRO A 345 5.98 -8.21 -17.22
CA PRO A 345 4.82 -9.08 -17.12
C PRO A 345 4.38 -9.27 -15.66
N GLY A 346 3.10 -9.54 -15.44
CA GLY A 346 2.55 -9.78 -14.10
C GLY A 346 3.25 -10.89 -13.30
N ALA A 347 3.71 -11.94 -13.98
CA ALA A 347 4.49 -13.00 -13.35
C ALA A 347 5.84 -12.51 -12.78
N ALA A 348 6.49 -11.53 -13.43
CA ALA A 348 7.74 -10.96 -12.91
C ALA A 348 7.52 -10.08 -11.66
N THR A 349 6.34 -9.51 -11.48
CA THR A 349 6.01 -8.72 -10.28
C THR A 349 5.54 -9.57 -9.09
N SER A 350 5.24 -10.85 -9.30
CA SER A 350 4.74 -11.76 -8.28
C SER A 350 5.67 -11.92 -7.09
N GLY A 351 6.99 -11.94 -7.35
CA GLY A 351 8.00 -11.98 -6.31
C GLY A 351 7.95 -10.78 -5.37
N ALA A 352 7.75 -9.58 -5.91
CA ALA A 352 7.62 -8.38 -5.10
C ALA A 352 6.37 -8.44 -4.22
N LEU A 353 5.21 -8.87 -4.75
CA LEU A 353 3.97 -9.01 -3.99
C LEU A 353 4.12 -10.00 -2.83
N VAL A 354 4.71 -11.17 -3.09
CA VAL A 354 4.94 -12.19 -2.04
C VAL A 354 5.88 -11.64 -0.96
N MET A 355 6.96 -10.96 -1.34
CA MET A 355 7.92 -10.43 -0.36
C MET A 355 7.36 -9.24 0.43
N VAL A 356 6.54 -8.38 -0.17
CA VAL A 356 5.79 -7.35 0.58
C VAL A 356 4.87 -8.00 1.62
N GLY A 357 4.18 -9.09 1.25
CA GLY A 357 3.41 -9.89 2.18
C GLY A 357 4.25 -10.42 3.34
N VAL A 358 5.44 -10.95 3.06
CA VAL A 358 6.39 -11.44 4.09
C VAL A 358 6.84 -10.31 5.04
N LEU A 359 7.06 -9.10 4.53
CA LEU A 359 7.41 -7.94 5.38
C LEU A 359 6.26 -7.50 6.29
N MET A 360 5.04 -7.52 5.78
CA MET A 360 3.86 -7.12 6.56
C MET A 360 3.47 -8.15 7.63
N ILE A 361 3.74 -9.44 7.38
CA ILE A 361 3.42 -10.50 8.34
C ILE A 361 4.26 -10.40 9.64
N ASP A 362 5.30 -9.57 9.67
CA ASP A 362 6.07 -9.31 10.91
C ASP A 362 5.19 -8.75 12.04
N SER A 363 4.09 -8.06 11.70
CA SER A 363 3.07 -7.61 12.65
C SER A 363 2.42 -8.77 13.42
N PHE A 364 2.39 -9.97 12.88
CA PHE A 364 1.89 -11.18 13.53
C PHE A 364 2.61 -11.48 14.85
N LYS A 365 3.91 -11.19 14.95
CA LYS A 365 4.71 -11.39 16.17
C LYS A 365 4.24 -10.53 17.35
N LYS A 366 3.51 -9.47 17.08
CA LYS A 366 3.01 -8.53 18.09
C LYS A 366 1.62 -8.89 18.61
N ILE A 367 0.99 -9.91 18.01
CA ILE A 367 -0.34 -10.39 18.45
C ILE A 367 -0.17 -11.22 19.73
N HIS A 368 -0.91 -10.85 20.77
CA HIS A 368 -0.96 -11.60 22.01
C HIS A 368 -1.88 -12.81 21.86
N PHE A 369 -1.32 -14.00 21.73
CA PHE A 369 -2.07 -15.26 21.55
C PHE A 369 -2.46 -15.94 22.87
N GLU A 370 -1.99 -15.44 24.01
CA GLU A 370 -2.26 -16.03 25.32
C GLU A 370 -3.74 -15.92 25.74
N ASP A 371 -4.41 -14.83 25.35
CA ASP A 371 -5.83 -14.61 25.62
C ASP A 371 -6.66 -14.96 24.37
N ILE A 372 -7.47 -16.01 24.48
CA ILE A 372 -8.36 -16.46 23.40
C ILE A 372 -9.36 -15.35 22.99
N SER A 373 -9.77 -14.48 23.90
CA SER A 373 -10.67 -13.38 23.56
C SER A 373 -10.04 -12.30 22.69
N GLU A 374 -8.70 -12.30 22.57
CA GLU A 374 -7.91 -11.43 21.72
C GLU A 374 -7.44 -12.17 20.44
N SER A 375 -6.95 -13.41 20.61
CA SER A 375 -6.34 -14.17 19.52
C SER A 375 -7.37 -14.72 18.52
N PHE A 376 -8.57 -15.09 18.99
CA PHE A 376 -9.62 -15.60 18.11
C PHE A 376 -10.08 -14.54 17.10
N PRO A 377 -10.44 -13.29 17.48
CA PRO A 377 -10.79 -12.25 16.52
C PRO A 377 -9.63 -11.92 15.56
N ALA A 378 -8.40 -11.91 16.07
CA ALA A 378 -7.22 -11.68 15.26
C ALA A 378 -7.06 -12.76 14.17
N PHE A 379 -7.23 -14.04 14.54
CA PHE A 379 -7.20 -15.16 13.60
C PHE A 379 -8.32 -15.07 12.56
N ILE A 380 -9.57 -14.80 12.99
CA ILE A 380 -10.70 -14.63 12.08
C ILE A 380 -10.44 -13.51 11.07
N THR A 381 -9.90 -12.37 11.51
CA THR A 381 -9.53 -11.26 10.63
C THR A 381 -8.60 -11.74 9.51
N MET A 382 -7.48 -12.36 9.88
CA MET A 382 -6.44 -12.77 8.94
C MET A 382 -6.91 -13.84 7.95
N ILE A 383 -7.56 -14.88 8.46
CA ILE A 383 -7.97 -16.02 7.63
C ILE A 383 -9.09 -15.63 6.65
N THR A 384 -10.03 -14.80 7.10
CA THR A 384 -11.14 -14.34 6.26
C THR A 384 -10.64 -13.47 5.12
N MET A 385 -9.68 -12.56 5.35
CA MET A 385 -9.11 -11.74 4.29
C MET A 385 -8.62 -12.58 3.11
N VAL A 386 -7.93 -13.68 3.41
CA VAL A 386 -7.35 -14.55 2.39
C VAL A 386 -8.42 -15.43 1.73
N LEU A 387 -9.26 -16.10 2.53
CA LEU A 387 -10.21 -17.09 2.03
C LEU A 387 -11.41 -16.46 1.33
N CYS A 388 -11.91 -15.34 1.84
CA CYS A 388 -13.01 -14.61 1.19
C CYS A 388 -12.54 -13.66 0.09
N TYR A 389 -11.22 -13.57 -0.14
CA TYR A 389 -10.63 -12.66 -1.13
C TYR A 389 -11.06 -11.20 -0.93
N SER A 390 -11.22 -10.78 0.34
CA SER A 390 -11.75 -9.48 0.72
C SER A 390 -11.13 -8.97 2.02
N ILE A 391 -10.41 -7.86 1.94
CA ILE A 391 -9.86 -7.18 3.11
C ILE A 391 -10.99 -6.61 3.98
N ALA A 392 -12.03 -6.04 3.35
CA ALA A 392 -13.15 -5.45 4.06
C ALA A 392 -13.88 -6.48 4.93
N ASP A 393 -14.23 -7.64 4.36
CA ASP A 393 -14.92 -8.69 5.12
C ASP A 393 -14.07 -9.24 6.25
N GLY A 394 -12.75 -9.34 6.06
CA GLY A 394 -11.83 -9.72 7.12
C GLY A 394 -11.85 -8.74 8.29
N ILE A 395 -11.79 -7.44 8.04
CA ILE A 395 -11.89 -6.40 9.06
C ILE A 395 -13.25 -6.46 9.76
N CYS A 396 -14.33 -6.53 8.98
CA CYS A 396 -15.69 -6.54 9.50
C CYS A 396 -15.96 -7.75 10.41
N LEU A 397 -15.61 -8.96 9.95
CA LEU A 397 -15.77 -10.18 10.76
C LEU A 397 -14.82 -10.20 11.96
N GLY A 398 -13.64 -9.61 11.84
CA GLY A 398 -12.71 -9.43 12.95
C GLY A 398 -13.31 -8.56 14.06
N ILE A 399 -13.81 -7.37 13.72
CA ILE A 399 -14.45 -6.46 14.69
C ILE A 399 -15.68 -7.13 15.30
N LEU A 400 -16.52 -7.75 14.48
CA LEU A 400 -17.73 -8.41 14.96
C LEU A 400 -17.41 -9.55 15.93
N SER A 401 -16.46 -10.42 15.58
CA SER A 401 -16.03 -11.52 16.46
C SER A 401 -15.38 -11.02 17.74
N TYR A 402 -14.65 -9.89 17.71
CA TYR A 402 -14.07 -9.27 18.90
C TYR A 402 -15.16 -8.80 19.87
N VAL A 403 -16.13 -8.06 19.37
CA VAL A 403 -17.23 -7.55 20.20
C VAL A 403 -18.02 -8.70 20.79
N LEU A 404 -18.40 -9.69 19.98
CA LEU A 404 -19.19 -10.83 20.42
C LEU A 404 -18.46 -11.65 21.50
N ILE A 405 -17.19 -12.02 21.28
CA ILE A 405 -16.46 -12.84 22.25
C ILE A 405 -16.21 -12.10 23.58
N LYS A 406 -15.89 -10.78 23.52
CA LYS A 406 -15.71 -9.96 24.72
C LYS A 406 -17.01 -9.84 25.51
N MET A 407 -18.17 -9.71 24.86
CA MET A 407 -19.47 -9.73 25.50
C MET A 407 -19.76 -11.09 26.17
N MET A 408 -19.51 -12.20 25.46
CA MET A 408 -19.76 -13.56 25.98
C MET A 408 -18.87 -13.92 27.17
N VAL A 409 -17.64 -13.39 27.23
CA VAL A 409 -16.69 -13.62 28.34
C VAL A 409 -16.88 -12.60 29.49
N GLY A 410 -17.78 -11.60 29.31
CA GLY A 410 -18.04 -10.56 30.33
C GLY A 410 -16.97 -9.47 30.43
N LYS A 411 -16.08 -9.35 29.45
CA LYS A 411 -15.03 -8.31 29.37
C LYS A 411 -15.55 -7.01 28.77
N PHE A 412 -16.66 -6.47 29.29
CA PHE A 412 -17.30 -5.25 28.76
C PHE A 412 -16.44 -3.99 28.85
N LYS A 413 -15.47 -3.95 29.75
CA LYS A 413 -14.56 -2.80 29.92
C LYS A 413 -13.59 -2.61 28.73
N ASP A 414 -13.36 -3.67 27.97
CA ASP A 414 -12.48 -3.65 26.80
C ASP A 414 -13.23 -3.12 25.55
N LEU A 415 -14.54 -2.89 25.66
CA LEU A 415 -15.41 -2.43 24.58
C LEU A 415 -15.73 -0.95 24.75
N ASN A 416 -15.35 -0.14 23.79
CA ASN A 416 -15.76 1.26 23.71
C ASN A 416 -17.09 1.39 22.93
N LEU A 417 -17.78 2.53 23.12
CA LEU A 417 -19.05 2.80 22.44
C LEU A 417 -18.96 2.68 20.92
N THR A 418 -17.85 3.08 20.34
CA THR A 418 -17.61 3.02 18.90
C THR A 418 -17.63 1.59 18.39
N LEU A 419 -17.01 0.63 19.10
CA LEU A 419 -17.04 -0.79 18.73
C LEU A 419 -18.45 -1.38 18.76
N TYR A 420 -19.27 -1.00 19.74
CA TYR A 420 -20.69 -1.43 19.79
C TYR A 420 -21.47 -0.90 18.59
N VAL A 421 -21.34 0.40 18.29
CA VAL A 421 -22.02 1.02 17.13
C VAL A 421 -21.58 0.34 15.84
N LEU A 422 -20.27 0.12 15.66
CA LEU A 422 -19.73 -0.58 14.51
C LEU A 422 -20.27 -2.01 14.38
N ALA A 423 -20.26 -2.78 15.48
CA ALA A 423 -20.77 -4.16 15.47
C ALA A 423 -22.26 -4.21 15.09
N ILE A 424 -23.07 -3.28 15.58
CA ILE A 424 -24.49 -3.18 15.25
C ILE A 424 -24.65 -2.85 13.73
N LEU A 425 -23.93 -1.87 13.23
CA LEU A 425 -23.97 -1.50 11.81
C LEU A 425 -23.53 -2.67 10.92
N LEU A 426 -22.49 -3.41 11.33
CA LEU A 426 -22.03 -4.61 10.61
C LEU A 426 -23.07 -5.72 10.61
N LEU A 427 -23.69 -6.00 11.75
CA LEU A 427 -24.78 -6.98 11.85
C LEU A 427 -25.96 -6.61 10.95
N VAL A 428 -26.35 -5.35 10.95
CA VAL A 428 -27.43 -4.86 10.08
C VAL A 428 -27.03 -5.02 8.60
N ASN A 429 -25.80 -4.67 8.24
CA ASN A 429 -25.31 -4.82 6.85
C ASN A 429 -25.31 -6.29 6.40
N TYR A 430 -24.88 -7.25 7.25
CA TYR A 430 -24.90 -8.68 6.89
C TYR A 430 -26.29 -9.32 6.95
N ALA A 431 -27.22 -8.74 7.71
CA ALA A 431 -28.58 -9.26 7.80
C ALA A 431 -29.49 -8.77 6.66
N PHE A 432 -29.24 -7.58 6.12
CA PHE A 432 -30.12 -6.91 5.15
C PHE A 432 -29.41 -6.51 3.84
N GLY A 433 -28.08 -6.68 3.72
CA GLY A 433 -27.29 -6.42 2.51
C GLY A 433 -27.00 -7.70 1.75
#